data_0e30f6d600e3afc552219db310a3ca92
#
_entry.id   0e30f6d600e3afc552219db310a3ca92
#
_cell.length_a   1.000
_cell.length_b   1.000
_cell.length_c   1.000
_cell.angle_alpha   90.00
_cell.angle_beta   90.00
_cell.angle_gamma   90.00
#
_symmetry.space_group_name_H-M   'P 1'
#
loop_
_entity.id
_entity.type
_entity.pdbx_description
1 polymer ?
#
loop_
_entity_poly.entity_id
_entity_poly.type
_entity_poly.pdbx_seq_one_letter_code
_entity_poly.pdbx_strand_id
1 'polypeptide(L)'
;MKATLLVSALCALTGCSHQTQSVHLTPLPLSDITDVNAHWSPLGRNESRYPKEAILAEKMGCTSLEYVINAAGRAEQIRVLTPSEDAFSEAAMEALQQWQWQATAANSGHLPVKSQTRFEFCIEHNGQPCDTRGLAQRCPGEDMVRSTGHVYTQV
;
A
#
# COMPACT_ATOMS: atom_id res chain seq x y z
N MET A 1 28.86 68.49 -41.62
CA MET A 1 29.40 67.54 -40.63
C MET A 1 28.25 67.08 -39.79
N LYS A 2 27.71 65.87 -40.03
CA LYS A 2 26.56 65.27 -39.24
C LYS A 2 27.15 64.15 -38.40
N ALA A 3 27.07 64.33 -37.09
CA ALA A 3 27.46 63.29 -36.11
C ALA A 3 26.25 62.40 -35.81
N THR A 4 26.39 61.12 -36.12
CA THR A 4 25.37 60.08 -35.87
C THR A 4 25.71 59.44 -34.54
N LEU A 5 24.82 59.59 -33.54
CA LEU A 5 24.91 58.92 -32.23
C LEU A 5 24.23 57.54 -32.34
N LEU A 6 25.01 56.48 -32.18
CA LEU A 6 24.53 55.11 -32.01
C LEU A 6 24.18 54.86 -30.53
N VAL A 7 22.91 54.66 -30.26
CA VAL A 7 22.41 54.23 -28.94
C VAL A 7 22.38 52.71 -28.94
N SER A 8 23.29 52.06 -28.19
CA SER A 8 23.29 50.65 -27.96
C SER A 8 22.30 50.33 -26.84
N ALA A 9 21.19 49.63 -27.17
CA ALA A 9 20.24 49.10 -26.20
C ALA A 9 20.77 47.79 -25.62
N LEU A 10 21.10 47.79 -24.33
CA LEU A 10 21.48 46.62 -23.55
C LEU A 10 20.20 45.92 -23.09
N CYS A 11 19.80 44.80 -23.70
CA CYS A 11 18.72 43.91 -23.20
C CYS A 11 19.26 43.11 -22.02
N ALA A 12 18.85 43.47 -20.81
CA ALA A 12 19.07 42.65 -19.60
C ALA A 12 18.09 41.48 -19.63
N LEU A 13 18.60 40.26 -19.88
CA LEU A 13 17.87 39.02 -19.72
C LEU A 13 17.75 38.71 -18.21
N THR A 14 16.65 39.09 -17.59
CA THR A 14 16.28 38.60 -16.25
C THR A 14 15.81 37.16 -16.35
N GLY A 15 16.73 36.21 -16.19
CA GLY A 15 16.41 34.81 -16.06
C GLY A 15 15.64 34.57 -14.74
N CYS A 16 14.35 34.23 -14.84
CA CYS A 16 13.61 33.67 -13.71
C CYS A 16 14.16 32.29 -13.38
N SER A 17 15.02 32.21 -12.37
CA SER A 17 15.41 30.94 -11.77
C SER A 17 14.20 30.37 -11.01
N HIS A 18 13.51 29.40 -11.60
CA HIS A 18 12.57 28.56 -10.87
C HIS A 18 13.39 27.71 -9.90
N GLN A 19 13.51 28.15 -8.67
CA GLN A 19 13.94 27.31 -7.56
C GLN A 19 12.80 26.33 -7.27
N THR A 20 12.96 25.10 -7.74
CA THR A 20 12.14 23.96 -7.31
C THR A 20 12.53 23.70 -5.86
N GLN A 21 11.80 24.28 -4.91
CA GLN A 21 11.90 23.87 -3.50
C GLN A 21 11.39 22.44 -3.44
N SER A 22 12.30 21.49 -3.27
CA SER A 22 11.97 20.13 -2.87
C SER A 22 11.39 20.21 -1.46
N VAL A 23 10.06 20.15 -1.35
CA VAL A 23 9.39 20.00 -0.06
C VAL A 23 9.82 18.65 0.49
N HIS A 24 10.71 18.65 1.45
CA HIS A 24 11.09 17.46 2.19
C HIS A 24 9.90 17.09 3.09
N LEU A 25 8.95 16.33 2.54
CA LEU A 25 7.85 15.79 3.33
C LEU A 25 8.44 14.78 4.31
N THR A 26 8.30 15.04 5.60
CA THR A 26 8.65 14.06 6.64
C THR A 26 7.82 12.81 6.41
N PRO A 27 8.42 11.61 6.30
CA PRO A 27 7.67 10.38 6.12
C PRO A 27 6.68 10.20 7.28
N LEU A 28 5.44 9.81 6.96
CA LEU A 28 4.45 9.49 7.99
C LEU A 28 4.96 8.33 8.85
N PRO A 29 4.85 8.42 10.19
CA PRO A 29 5.14 7.29 11.06
C PRO A 29 4.13 6.16 10.80
N LEU A 30 4.54 4.91 11.02
CA LEU A 30 3.63 3.78 11.02
C LEU A 30 2.70 3.89 12.23
N SER A 31 1.39 3.87 12.00
CA SER A 31 0.37 3.83 13.04
C SER A 31 0.02 2.39 13.40
N ASP A 32 -0.28 2.13 14.66
CA ASP A 32 -0.86 0.86 15.05
C ASP A 32 -2.31 0.73 14.55
N ILE A 33 -2.85 -0.49 14.55
CA ILE A 33 -4.19 -0.78 14.01
C ILE A 33 -5.30 -0.08 14.80
N THR A 34 -5.11 0.16 16.09
CA THR A 34 -6.09 0.86 16.93
C THR A 34 -6.20 2.32 16.50
N ASP A 35 -5.05 2.96 16.27
CA ASP A 35 -4.98 4.35 15.79
C ASP A 35 -5.56 4.47 14.37
N VAL A 36 -5.20 3.53 13.48
CA VAL A 36 -5.79 3.49 12.13
C VAL A 36 -7.31 3.40 12.21
N ASN A 37 -7.87 2.48 12.99
CA ASN A 37 -9.31 2.28 13.13
C ASN A 37 -10.02 3.44 13.84
N ALA A 38 -9.33 4.20 14.69
CA ALA A 38 -9.88 5.41 15.28
C ALA A 38 -10.10 6.51 14.22
N HIS A 39 -9.25 6.59 13.19
CA HIS A 39 -9.25 7.63 12.18
C HIS A 39 -9.93 7.21 10.86
N TRP A 40 -9.87 5.93 10.50
CA TRP A 40 -10.37 5.41 9.25
C TRP A 40 -11.21 4.14 9.46
N SER A 41 -12.45 4.15 8.99
CA SER A 41 -13.35 2.99 8.99
C SER A 41 -13.32 2.30 7.63
N PRO A 42 -13.03 0.99 7.55
CA PRO A 42 -13.04 0.27 6.28
C PRO A 42 -14.47 0.16 5.73
N LEU A 43 -14.66 0.52 4.46
CA LEU A 43 -15.92 0.34 3.71
C LEU A 43 -15.93 -0.98 2.93
N GLY A 44 -14.77 -1.45 2.51
CA GLY A 44 -14.62 -2.72 1.80
C GLY A 44 -13.18 -3.18 1.89
N ARG A 45 -12.96 -4.30 2.58
CA ARG A 45 -11.69 -4.99 2.71
C ARG A 45 -11.89 -6.43 2.24
N ASN A 46 -11.88 -6.60 0.94
CA ASN A 46 -12.02 -7.93 0.35
C ASN A 46 -10.73 -8.73 0.57
N GLU A 47 -10.89 -10.03 0.75
CA GLU A 47 -9.76 -10.96 0.78
C GLU A 47 -9.02 -10.91 -0.56
N SER A 48 -7.73 -11.22 -0.50
CA SER A 48 -6.92 -11.38 -1.69
C SER A 48 -7.35 -12.65 -2.44
N ARG A 49 -7.33 -12.60 -3.78
CA ARG A 49 -7.53 -13.82 -4.58
C ARG A 49 -6.33 -14.74 -4.39
N TYR A 50 -6.58 -16.00 -4.01
CA TYR A 50 -5.51 -16.99 -3.93
C TYR A 50 -4.92 -17.27 -5.32
N PRO A 51 -3.57 -17.18 -5.51
CA PRO A 51 -2.96 -17.47 -6.80
C PRO A 51 -3.22 -18.93 -7.22
N LYS A 52 -3.71 -19.11 -8.43
CA LYS A 52 -4.10 -20.45 -8.92
C LYS A 52 -2.93 -21.43 -8.93
N GLU A 53 -1.77 -20.97 -9.35
CA GLU A 53 -0.54 -21.78 -9.40
C GLU A 53 -0.09 -22.21 -8.00
N ALA A 54 -0.31 -21.37 -7.00
CA ALA A 54 -0.01 -21.71 -5.62
C ALA A 54 -0.99 -22.75 -5.07
N ILE A 55 -2.29 -22.69 -5.42
CA ILE A 55 -3.26 -23.74 -5.06
C ILE A 55 -2.86 -25.07 -5.69
N LEU A 56 -2.54 -25.09 -7.00
CA LEU A 56 -2.14 -26.29 -7.71
C LEU A 56 -0.85 -26.92 -7.17
N ALA A 57 0.03 -26.11 -6.64
CA ALA A 57 1.28 -26.55 -6.01
C ALA A 57 1.14 -26.74 -4.48
N GLU A 58 -0.06 -26.61 -3.93
CA GLU A 58 -0.35 -26.70 -2.49
C GLU A 58 0.55 -25.81 -1.62
N LYS A 59 0.89 -24.63 -2.15
CA LYS A 59 1.77 -23.67 -1.49
C LYS A 59 0.98 -22.71 -0.63
N MET A 60 1.38 -22.59 0.63
CA MET A 60 0.92 -21.58 1.57
C MET A 60 1.99 -20.51 1.78
N GLY A 61 1.58 -19.29 2.07
CA GLY A 61 2.50 -18.20 2.29
C GLY A 61 1.85 -16.98 2.93
N CYS A 62 2.66 -15.93 3.06
CA CYS A 62 2.18 -14.65 3.55
C CYS A 62 3.00 -13.51 2.94
N THR A 63 2.44 -12.33 2.95
CA THR A 63 3.14 -11.09 2.64
C THR A 63 2.67 -9.98 3.56
N SER A 64 3.55 -9.04 3.87
CA SER A 64 3.18 -7.83 4.61
C SER A 64 3.34 -6.62 3.71
N LEU A 65 2.29 -5.84 3.61
CA LEU A 65 2.27 -4.59 2.85
C LEU A 65 2.19 -3.40 3.80
N GLU A 66 3.06 -2.43 3.59
CA GLU A 66 2.96 -1.09 4.17
C GLU A 66 2.35 -0.15 3.12
N TYR A 67 1.48 0.74 3.53
CA TYR A 67 0.80 1.67 2.64
C TYR A 67 0.32 2.91 3.40
N VAL A 68 -0.08 3.94 2.66
CA VAL A 68 -0.73 5.13 3.21
C VAL A 68 -2.20 5.11 2.81
N ILE A 69 -3.10 5.28 3.77
CA ILE A 69 -4.50 5.63 3.50
C ILE A 69 -4.50 7.14 3.27
N ASN A 70 -4.77 7.55 2.04
CA ASN A 70 -4.76 8.95 1.64
C ASN A 70 -6.06 9.69 2.01
N ALA A 71 -6.09 11.00 1.78
CA ALA A 71 -7.25 11.84 2.09
C ALA A 71 -8.56 11.44 1.38
N ALA A 72 -8.47 10.65 0.30
CA ALA A 72 -9.62 10.10 -0.42
C ALA A 72 -10.05 8.72 0.11
N GLY A 73 -9.41 8.20 1.16
CA GLY A 73 -9.69 6.87 1.70
C GLY A 73 -9.26 5.74 0.77
N ARG A 74 -8.11 5.89 0.09
CA ARG A 74 -7.53 4.89 -0.81
C ARG A 74 -6.12 4.56 -0.39
N ALA A 75 -5.69 3.31 -0.65
CA ALA A 75 -4.31 2.93 -0.44
C ALA A 75 -3.40 3.52 -1.51
N GLU A 76 -2.30 4.12 -1.10
CA GLU A 76 -1.23 4.61 -1.97
C GLU A 76 0.14 4.31 -1.36
N GLN A 77 1.23 4.52 -2.12
CA GLN A 77 2.61 4.27 -1.70
C GLN A 77 2.81 2.84 -1.15
N ILE A 78 2.17 1.87 -1.79
CA ILE A 78 2.19 0.47 -1.36
C ILE A 78 3.58 -0.10 -1.50
N ARG A 79 4.09 -0.71 -0.43
CA ARG A 79 5.40 -1.32 -0.36
C ARG A 79 5.33 -2.71 0.27
N VAL A 80 5.97 -3.69 -0.36
CA VAL A 80 6.16 -5.03 0.20
C VAL A 80 7.27 -4.95 1.26
N LEU A 81 6.97 -5.34 2.49
CA LEU A 81 7.93 -5.37 3.60
C LEU A 81 8.66 -6.71 3.70
N THR A 82 7.92 -7.78 3.46
CA THR A 82 8.45 -9.14 3.52
C THR A 82 8.21 -9.80 2.19
N PRO A 83 9.25 -10.08 1.41
CA PRO A 83 9.09 -10.84 0.18
C PRO A 83 8.73 -12.29 0.54
N SER A 84 7.49 -12.66 0.30
CA SER A 84 7.14 -14.05 0.07
C SER A 84 7.32 -14.36 -1.42
N GLU A 85 6.79 -15.46 -1.92
CA GLU A 85 6.74 -15.68 -3.37
C GLU A 85 6.00 -14.51 -4.04
N ASP A 86 6.50 -14.04 -5.18
CA ASP A 86 5.99 -12.84 -5.87
C ASP A 86 4.47 -12.89 -6.10
N ALA A 87 3.93 -14.08 -6.43
CA ALA A 87 2.51 -14.29 -6.67
C ALA A 87 1.62 -13.90 -5.47
N PHE A 88 2.05 -14.15 -4.24
CA PHE A 88 1.30 -13.75 -3.04
C PHE A 88 1.35 -12.24 -2.83
N SER A 89 2.50 -11.63 -3.08
CA SER A 89 2.66 -10.18 -2.98
C SER A 89 1.83 -9.44 -4.04
N GLU A 90 1.82 -9.93 -5.27
CA GLU A 90 1.00 -9.38 -6.36
C GLU A 90 -0.49 -9.47 -6.03
N ALA A 91 -0.97 -10.65 -5.62
CA ALA A 91 -2.36 -10.86 -5.24
C ALA A 91 -2.81 -9.97 -4.06
N ALA A 92 -1.93 -9.79 -3.07
CA ALA A 92 -2.19 -8.89 -1.93
C ALA A 92 -2.26 -7.42 -2.36
N MET A 93 -1.35 -6.97 -3.24
CA MET A 93 -1.35 -5.60 -3.78
C MET A 93 -2.62 -5.33 -4.60
N GLU A 94 -3.04 -6.27 -5.45
CA GLU A 94 -4.29 -6.16 -6.23
C GLU A 94 -5.50 -5.99 -5.31
N ALA A 95 -5.59 -6.78 -4.23
CA ALA A 95 -6.68 -6.66 -3.27
C ALA A 95 -6.65 -5.30 -2.55
N LEU A 96 -5.48 -4.90 -2.05
CA LEU A 96 -5.30 -3.65 -1.31
C LEU A 96 -5.65 -2.41 -2.15
N GLN A 97 -5.35 -2.40 -3.44
CA GLN A 97 -5.70 -1.31 -4.36
C GLN A 97 -7.21 -1.11 -4.51
N GLN A 98 -8.01 -2.13 -4.24
CA GLN A 98 -9.48 -2.07 -4.31
C GLN A 98 -10.11 -1.65 -2.98
N TRP A 99 -9.37 -1.66 -1.89
CA TRP A 99 -9.89 -1.30 -0.58
C TRP A 99 -10.26 0.17 -0.49
N GLN A 100 -11.25 0.43 0.34
CA GLN A 100 -11.77 1.78 0.57
C GLN A 100 -11.99 1.99 2.05
N TRP A 101 -11.72 3.21 2.49
CA TRP A 101 -11.95 3.68 3.85
C TRP A 101 -12.75 4.96 3.84
N GLN A 102 -13.51 5.17 4.89
CA GLN A 102 -14.19 6.41 5.20
C GLN A 102 -13.55 7.03 6.43
N ALA A 103 -13.28 8.34 6.38
CA ALA A 103 -12.81 9.07 7.55
C ALA A 103 -13.86 9.03 8.65
N THR A 104 -13.46 8.79 9.88
CA THR A 104 -14.31 8.85 11.07
C THR A 104 -14.52 10.30 11.50
N ALA A 105 -15.41 10.53 12.46
CA ALA A 105 -15.59 11.85 13.06
C ALA A 105 -14.29 12.38 13.71
N ALA A 106 -13.43 11.49 14.22
CA ALA A 106 -12.12 11.85 14.78
C ALA A 106 -11.12 12.32 13.72
N ASN A 107 -11.34 11.97 12.44
CA ASN A 107 -10.53 12.37 11.30
C ASN A 107 -11.30 13.26 10.31
N SER A 108 -12.05 14.24 10.79
CA SER A 108 -12.82 15.16 9.94
C SER A 108 -11.95 15.95 8.94
N GLY A 109 -10.65 16.07 9.22
CA GLY A 109 -9.66 16.70 8.33
C GLY A 109 -9.12 15.77 7.25
N HIS A 110 -9.54 14.51 7.18
CA HIS A 110 -9.07 13.50 6.23
C HIS A 110 -7.54 13.37 6.21
N LEU A 111 -6.92 13.42 7.39
CA LEU A 111 -5.47 13.29 7.51
C LEU A 111 -5.03 11.89 7.09
N PRO A 112 -4.02 11.78 6.22
CA PRO A 112 -3.47 10.50 5.82
C PRO A 112 -2.85 9.75 6.99
N VAL A 113 -2.94 8.41 6.96
CA VAL A 113 -2.35 7.53 7.98
C VAL A 113 -1.55 6.42 7.28
N LYS A 114 -0.35 6.14 7.78
CA LYS A 114 0.44 5.01 7.32
C LYS A 114 0.04 3.76 8.10
N SER A 115 -0.27 2.70 7.39
CA SER A 115 -0.74 1.42 7.92
C SER A 115 0.06 0.25 7.37
N GLN A 116 -0.09 -0.90 8.04
CA GLN A 116 0.51 -2.16 7.63
C GLN A 116 -0.51 -3.28 7.77
N THR A 117 -0.62 -4.14 6.77
CA THR A 117 -1.48 -5.33 6.81
C THR A 117 -0.68 -6.56 6.38
N ARG A 118 -0.86 -7.66 7.12
CA ARG A 118 -0.38 -8.99 6.79
C ARG A 118 -1.47 -9.73 6.00
N PHE A 119 -1.12 -10.23 4.83
CA PHE A 119 -1.95 -11.13 4.04
C PHE A 119 -1.44 -12.56 4.23
N GLU A 120 -2.32 -13.46 4.64
CA GLU A 120 -2.04 -14.88 4.81
C GLU A 120 -2.77 -15.68 3.75
N PHE A 121 -2.08 -16.60 3.10
CA PHE A 121 -2.60 -17.53 2.12
C PHE A 121 -2.49 -18.94 2.66
N CYS A 122 -3.62 -19.57 2.89
CA CYS A 122 -3.75 -20.79 3.64
C CYS A 122 -4.54 -21.82 2.85
N ILE A 123 -4.09 -23.09 2.79
CA ILE A 123 -4.78 -24.17 2.09
C ILE A 123 -5.46 -25.09 3.09
N GLU A 124 -6.74 -25.34 2.87
CA GLU A 124 -7.53 -26.34 3.57
C GLU A 124 -7.58 -27.61 2.74
N HIS A 125 -7.28 -28.73 3.37
CA HIS A 125 -7.34 -30.05 2.77
C HIS A 125 -8.56 -30.80 3.27
N ASN A 126 -9.45 -31.22 2.36
CA ASN A 126 -10.66 -32.01 2.69
C ASN A 126 -11.47 -31.39 3.85
N GLY A 127 -11.57 -30.06 3.90
CA GLY A 127 -12.30 -29.32 4.93
C GLY A 127 -11.58 -29.23 6.30
N GLN A 128 -10.33 -29.67 6.39
CA GLN A 128 -9.53 -29.48 7.60
C GLN A 128 -8.90 -28.09 7.58
N PRO A 129 -9.00 -27.32 8.71
CA PRO A 129 -8.39 -26.00 8.82
C PRO A 129 -6.89 -26.04 8.60
N CYS A 130 -6.37 -25.03 7.96
CA CYS A 130 -4.94 -24.89 7.72
C CYS A 130 -4.15 -24.45 8.97
N ASP A 131 -2.91 -24.87 9.07
CA ASP A 131 -1.99 -24.44 10.14
C ASP A 131 -1.24 -23.17 9.74
N THR A 132 -1.59 -22.05 10.36
CA THR A 132 -1.01 -20.74 10.10
C THR A 132 0.06 -20.30 11.11
N ARG A 133 0.38 -21.13 12.10
CA ARG A 133 1.31 -20.77 13.20
C ARG A 133 2.67 -20.25 12.73
N GLY A 134 3.18 -20.76 11.62
CA GLY A 134 4.45 -20.31 11.05
C GLY A 134 4.34 -19.04 10.17
N LEU A 135 3.15 -18.62 9.76
CA LEU A 135 2.97 -17.47 8.87
C LEU A 135 3.19 -16.14 9.61
N ALA A 136 2.63 -16.00 10.80
CA ALA A 136 2.77 -14.81 11.62
C ALA A 136 4.22 -14.48 11.99
N GLN A 137 5.08 -15.50 12.13
CA GLN A 137 6.49 -15.31 12.42
C GLN A 137 7.28 -14.83 11.22
N ARG A 138 6.85 -15.18 10.01
CA ARG A 138 7.54 -14.80 8.75
C ARG A 138 7.12 -13.44 8.22
N CYS A 139 5.86 -13.07 8.44
CA CYS A 139 5.29 -11.83 7.94
C CYS A 139 4.79 -10.97 9.11
N PRO A 140 5.42 -9.81 9.38
CA PRO A 140 5.02 -8.94 10.47
C PRO A 140 3.69 -8.23 10.18
N GLY A 141 3.01 -7.78 11.22
CA GLY A 141 1.79 -6.99 11.18
C GLY A 141 0.70 -7.57 12.09
N GLU A 142 0.04 -6.70 12.85
CA GLU A 142 -1.07 -7.06 13.73
C GLU A 142 -2.38 -7.15 12.95
N ASP A 143 -2.58 -6.22 12.02
CA ASP A 143 -3.70 -6.26 11.10
C ASP A 143 -3.53 -7.39 10.10
N MET A 144 -4.53 -8.27 9.96
CA MET A 144 -4.41 -9.49 9.17
C MET A 144 -5.67 -9.76 8.34
N VAL A 145 -5.45 -10.15 7.09
CA VAL A 145 -6.47 -10.69 6.19
C VAL A 145 -6.01 -12.05 5.68
N ARG A 146 -6.90 -13.03 5.71
CA ARG A 146 -6.62 -14.40 5.28
C ARG A 146 -7.42 -14.75 4.05
N SER A 147 -6.74 -15.35 3.09
CA SER A 147 -7.33 -15.96 1.90
C SER A 147 -7.16 -17.46 1.99
N THR A 148 -8.24 -18.20 1.76
CA THR A 148 -8.24 -19.65 1.89
C THR A 148 -8.39 -20.32 0.52
N GLY A 149 -7.43 -21.20 0.18
CA GLY A 149 -7.53 -22.13 -0.92
C GLY A 149 -8.07 -23.47 -0.43
N HIS A 150 -8.80 -24.18 -1.28
CA HIS A 150 -9.37 -25.48 -0.93
C HIS A 150 -8.87 -26.56 -1.91
N VAL A 151 -8.36 -27.65 -1.37
CA VAL A 151 -7.94 -28.84 -2.11
C VAL A 151 -8.76 -30.04 -1.64
N TYR A 152 -9.39 -30.73 -2.59
CA TYR A 152 -10.15 -31.95 -2.34
C TYR A 152 -9.50 -33.10 -3.08
N THR A 153 -9.12 -34.14 -2.37
CA THR A 153 -8.65 -35.39 -2.96
C THR A 153 -9.87 -36.20 -3.41
N GLN A 154 -9.96 -36.49 -4.68
CA GLN A 154 -10.97 -37.47 -5.17
C GLN A 154 -10.54 -38.85 -4.70
N VAL A 155 -11.43 -39.56 -4.00
CA VAL A 155 -11.26 -40.95 -3.56
C VAL A 155 -11.74 -41.89 -4.71
#